data_5cda6b35ee9ab6faf5a97789a6a79b3d
#
_entry.id   5cda6b35ee9ab6faf5a97789a6a79b3d
#
_cell.length_a   1.000
_cell.length_b   1.000
_cell.length_c   1.000
_cell.angle_alpha   90.00
_cell.angle_beta   90.00
_cell.angle_gamma   90.00
#
_symmetry.space_group_name_H-M   'P 1'
#
loop_
_entity.id
_entity.type
_entity.pdbx_description
1 polymer ?
#
loop_
_entity_poly.entity_id
_entity_poly.type
_entity_poly.pdbx_seq_one_letter_code
_entity_poly.pdbx_strand_id
1 'polypeptide(L)'
;LRAGLKTAGLPETCVNLIQDTSHASANELMTAVGYVDLLIPRGGAGLIRSCTENATVPCIETGTGICHIYVDASADQAQALDIIQNAKTSRPSVCNAEEVCLVHKDIAGEFLPKLKARLVDERAVAGETPVELRLDERAAAIIPGTPAGEKDFDTEFLDYILAVKVVDSVDA
;
A
#
# COMPACT_ATOMS: atom_id res chain seq x y z
N LEU A 1 23.86 -10.38 -12.38
CA LEU A 1 23.13 -11.66 -12.33
C LEU A 1 23.79 -12.72 -13.21
N ARG A 2 24.00 -12.52 -14.53
CA ARG A 2 24.62 -13.51 -15.43
C ARG A 2 26.01 -13.97 -14.95
N ALA A 3 26.86 -13.05 -14.48
CA ALA A 3 28.18 -13.43 -13.92
C ALA A 3 28.03 -14.33 -12.69
N GLY A 4 27.05 -14.08 -11.82
CA GLY A 4 26.73 -14.94 -10.67
C GLY A 4 26.26 -16.34 -11.10
N LEU A 5 25.40 -16.42 -12.13
CA LEU A 5 24.98 -17.70 -12.70
C LEU A 5 26.16 -18.52 -13.20
N LYS A 6 27.06 -17.88 -13.97
CA LYS A 6 28.28 -18.52 -14.48
C LYS A 6 29.17 -19.05 -13.35
N THR A 7 29.37 -18.25 -12.28
CA THR A 7 30.15 -18.67 -11.11
C THR A 7 29.52 -19.86 -10.40
N ALA A 8 28.18 -19.93 -10.37
CA ALA A 8 27.42 -21.05 -9.79
C ALA A 8 27.28 -22.27 -10.73
N GLY A 9 27.89 -22.26 -11.92
CA GLY A 9 27.79 -23.33 -12.90
C GLY A 9 26.42 -23.45 -13.59
N LEU A 10 25.60 -22.39 -13.54
CA LEU A 10 24.31 -22.35 -14.18
C LEU A 10 24.38 -21.64 -15.54
N PRO A 11 23.48 -21.97 -16.51
CA PRO A 11 23.44 -21.30 -17.78
C PRO A 11 23.14 -19.80 -17.62
N GLU A 12 23.90 -18.95 -18.30
CA GLU A 12 23.68 -17.49 -18.27
C GLU A 12 22.32 -17.08 -18.88
N THR A 13 21.73 -17.96 -19.70
CA THR A 13 20.40 -17.79 -20.31
C THR A 13 19.23 -17.97 -19.34
N CYS A 14 19.46 -18.39 -18.09
CA CYS A 14 18.41 -18.44 -17.06
C CYS A 14 17.84 -17.05 -16.72
N VAL A 15 18.56 -15.96 -17.04
CA VAL A 15 18.09 -14.59 -16.84
C VAL A 15 18.28 -13.80 -18.14
N ASN A 16 17.16 -13.31 -18.67
CA ASN A 16 17.15 -12.49 -19.87
C ASN A 16 16.49 -11.14 -19.58
N LEU A 17 16.99 -10.09 -20.21
CA LEU A 17 16.43 -8.75 -20.18
C LEU A 17 16.06 -8.34 -21.59
N ILE A 18 14.81 -7.97 -21.80
CA ILE A 18 14.34 -7.37 -23.03
C ILE A 18 14.92 -5.96 -23.13
N GLN A 19 15.59 -5.65 -24.24
CA GLN A 19 16.25 -4.36 -24.44
C GLN A 19 15.27 -3.28 -24.95
N ASP A 20 14.19 -3.69 -25.59
CA ASP A 20 13.14 -2.78 -26.02
C ASP A 20 12.30 -2.36 -24.82
N THR A 21 12.26 -1.07 -24.54
CA THR A 21 11.50 -0.45 -23.42
C THR A 21 10.12 0.04 -23.85
N SER A 22 9.70 -0.24 -25.08
CA SER A 22 8.38 0.15 -25.58
C SER A 22 7.27 -0.73 -25.02
N HIS A 23 6.04 -0.21 -25.01
CA HIS A 23 4.86 -1.01 -24.68
C HIS A 23 4.61 -2.16 -25.68
N ALA A 24 5.14 -2.05 -26.91
CA ALA A 24 4.99 -3.08 -27.93
C ALA A 24 5.62 -4.40 -27.49
N SER A 25 6.82 -4.38 -26.93
CA SER A 25 7.50 -5.58 -26.42
C SER A 25 6.74 -6.25 -25.27
N ALA A 26 6.10 -5.47 -24.39
CA ALA A 26 5.24 -6.01 -23.34
C ALA A 26 4.01 -6.71 -23.93
N ASN A 27 3.37 -6.12 -24.94
CA ASN A 27 2.22 -6.72 -25.62
C ASN A 27 2.61 -8.01 -26.37
N GLU A 28 3.78 -8.06 -26.99
CA GLU A 28 4.29 -9.30 -27.62
C GLU A 28 4.47 -10.41 -26.59
N LEU A 29 5.01 -10.10 -25.40
CA LEU A 29 5.14 -11.09 -24.33
C LEU A 29 3.79 -11.62 -23.83
N MET A 30 2.78 -10.76 -23.74
CA MET A 30 1.43 -11.16 -23.31
C MET A 30 0.81 -12.21 -24.22
N THR A 31 1.24 -12.28 -25.47
CA THR A 31 0.68 -13.17 -26.49
C THR A 31 1.67 -14.24 -26.97
N ALA A 32 2.87 -14.33 -26.39
CA ALA A 32 3.95 -15.22 -26.80
C ALA A 32 3.74 -16.68 -26.35
N VAL A 33 2.59 -17.26 -26.68
CA VAL A 33 2.24 -18.65 -26.37
C VAL A 33 3.27 -19.61 -27.01
N GLY A 34 3.74 -20.57 -26.21
CA GLY A 34 4.78 -21.53 -26.61
C GLY A 34 6.23 -21.02 -26.38
N TYR A 35 6.40 -19.73 -26.07
CA TYR A 35 7.68 -19.15 -25.69
C TYR A 35 7.69 -18.66 -24.24
N VAL A 36 6.54 -18.27 -23.71
CA VAL A 36 6.34 -17.81 -22.34
C VAL A 36 5.27 -18.69 -21.71
N ASP A 37 5.59 -19.31 -20.58
CA ASP A 37 4.69 -20.21 -19.86
C ASP A 37 3.81 -19.44 -18.86
N LEU A 38 4.34 -18.33 -18.29
CA LEU A 38 3.67 -17.57 -17.24
C LEU A 38 4.11 -16.12 -17.26
N LEU A 39 3.15 -15.21 -17.10
CA LEU A 39 3.38 -13.78 -16.85
C LEU A 39 3.14 -13.45 -15.38
N ILE A 40 4.03 -12.66 -14.81
CA ILE A 40 3.86 -12.08 -13.46
C ILE A 40 4.05 -10.57 -13.59
N PRO A 41 3.00 -9.82 -13.94
CA PRO A 41 3.11 -8.38 -14.13
C PRO A 41 3.40 -7.67 -12.80
N ARG A 42 4.28 -6.68 -12.87
CA ARG A 42 4.62 -5.77 -11.78
C ARG A 42 4.54 -4.34 -12.29
N GLY A 43 3.62 -3.56 -11.75
CA GLY A 43 3.39 -2.18 -12.17
C GLY A 43 2.06 -1.64 -11.67
N GLY A 44 1.67 -0.47 -12.13
CA GLY A 44 0.41 0.15 -11.76
C GLY A 44 -0.82 -0.53 -12.36
N ALA A 45 -2.02 -0.15 -11.89
CA ALA A 45 -3.31 -0.73 -12.26
C ALA A 45 -3.55 -0.82 -13.78
N GLY A 46 -3.00 0.14 -14.57
CA GLY A 46 -3.11 0.13 -16.03
C GLY A 46 -2.40 -1.06 -16.69
N LEU A 47 -1.20 -1.41 -16.21
CA LEU A 47 -0.47 -2.59 -16.72
C LEU A 47 -1.20 -3.88 -16.32
N ILE A 48 -1.61 -3.98 -15.07
CA ILE A 48 -2.34 -5.16 -14.58
C ILE A 48 -3.60 -5.40 -15.41
N ARG A 49 -4.41 -4.35 -15.60
CA ARG A 49 -5.61 -4.41 -16.46
C ARG A 49 -5.28 -4.81 -17.89
N SER A 50 -4.22 -4.25 -18.48
CA SER A 50 -3.79 -4.61 -19.84
C SER A 50 -3.42 -6.09 -19.94
N CYS A 51 -2.78 -6.66 -18.92
CA CYS A 51 -2.47 -8.08 -18.88
C CYS A 51 -3.73 -8.94 -18.79
N THR A 52 -4.68 -8.61 -17.88
CA THR A 52 -5.94 -9.35 -17.73
C THR A 52 -6.80 -9.35 -18.99
N GLU A 53 -6.84 -8.23 -19.69
CA GLU A 53 -7.69 -8.07 -20.88
C GLU A 53 -7.07 -8.64 -22.16
N ASN A 54 -5.74 -8.63 -22.28
CA ASN A 54 -5.06 -8.90 -23.55
C ASN A 54 -4.12 -10.11 -23.52
N ALA A 55 -3.72 -10.64 -22.35
CA ALA A 55 -2.81 -11.76 -22.32
C ALA A 55 -3.50 -13.07 -22.75
N THR A 56 -2.85 -13.80 -23.64
CA THR A 56 -3.19 -15.19 -24.00
C THR A 56 -2.27 -16.20 -23.30
N VAL A 57 -1.16 -15.72 -22.73
CA VAL A 57 -0.29 -16.48 -21.82
C VAL A 57 -0.90 -16.42 -20.41
N PRO A 58 -0.90 -17.53 -19.64
CA PRO A 58 -1.34 -17.53 -18.26
C PRO A 58 -0.70 -16.41 -17.44
N CYS A 59 -1.48 -15.71 -16.62
CA CYS A 59 -1.04 -14.55 -15.86
C CYS A 59 -1.34 -14.72 -14.37
N ILE A 60 -0.36 -14.42 -13.50
CA ILE A 60 -0.57 -14.28 -12.07
C ILE A 60 -0.43 -12.80 -11.73
N GLU A 61 -1.54 -12.18 -11.42
CA GLU A 61 -1.61 -10.76 -11.08
C GLU A 61 -1.87 -10.52 -9.60
N THR A 62 -1.54 -9.32 -9.15
CA THR A 62 -1.88 -8.82 -7.81
C THR A 62 -2.78 -7.59 -7.97
N GLY A 63 -3.80 -7.50 -7.11
CA GLY A 63 -4.62 -6.28 -7.02
C GLY A 63 -3.93 -5.14 -6.28
N THR A 64 -4.68 -4.07 -6.03
CA THR A 64 -4.29 -2.96 -5.15
C THR A 64 -4.24 -3.43 -3.70
N GLY A 65 -3.26 -2.93 -2.94
CA GLY A 65 -3.14 -3.20 -1.51
C GLY A 65 -3.75 -2.06 -0.70
N ILE A 66 -4.85 -2.31 0.02
CA ILE A 66 -5.46 -1.34 0.92
C ILE A 66 -5.36 -1.91 2.33
N CYS A 67 -4.17 -1.77 2.93
CA CYS A 67 -3.90 -2.35 4.24
C CYS A 67 -4.61 -1.56 5.33
N HIS A 68 -5.31 -2.26 6.20
CA HIS A 68 -6.03 -1.71 7.33
C HIS A 68 -5.39 -2.11 8.64
N ILE A 69 -5.33 -1.19 9.60
CA ILE A 69 -5.01 -1.48 11.00
C ILE A 69 -6.25 -1.14 11.84
N TYR A 70 -6.74 -2.12 12.58
CA TYR A 70 -7.80 -1.92 13.57
C TYR A 70 -7.21 -1.83 14.97
N VAL A 71 -7.50 -0.73 15.67
CA VAL A 71 -7.11 -0.50 17.06
C VAL A 71 -8.30 -0.78 17.95
N ASP A 72 -8.30 -1.94 18.60
CA ASP A 72 -9.35 -2.40 19.50
C ASP A 72 -9.36 -1.62 20.80
N ALA A 73 -10.51 -1.64 21.49
CA ALA A 73 -10.65 -1.01 22.81
C ALA A 73 -9.66 -1.55 23.86
N SER A 74 -9.22 -2.80 23.71
CA SER A 74 -8.27 -3.47 24.61
C SER A 74 -6.81 -3.34 24.19
N ALA A 75 -6.52 -2.63 23.06
CA ALA A 75 -5.18 -2.53 22.51
C ALA A 75 -4.23 -1.75 23.44
N ASP A 76 -2.96 -2.16 23.48
CA ASP A 76 -1.88 -1.30 23.97
C ASP A 76 -1.70 -0.14 23.00
N GLN A 77 -2.15 1.05 23.41
CA GLN A 77 -2.15 2.24 22.58
C GLN A 77 -0.73 2.69 22.17
N ALA A 78 0.27 2.50 23.04
CA ALA A 78 1.64 2.89 22.73
C ALA A 78 2.22 1.99 21.62
N GLN A 79 2.03 0.68 21.76
CA GLN A 79 2.42 -0.29 20.73
C GLN A 79 1.67 -0.06 19.42
N ALA A 80 0.36 0.24 19.47
CA ALA A 80 -0.44 0.53 18.29
C ALA A 80 0.10 1.75 17.52
N LEU A 81 0.46 2.83 18.22
CA LEU A 81 1.07 4.02 17.62
C LEU A 81 2.41 3.72 16.94
N ASP A 82 3.26 2.91 17.56
CA ASP A 82 4.56 2.54 16.99
C ASP A 82 4.38 1.69 15.72
N ILE A 83 3.42 0.76 15.72
CA ILE A 83 3.06 -0.06 14.54
C ILE A 83 2.54 0.82 13.40
N ILE A 84 1.56 1.69 13.68
CA ILE A 84 0.95 2.58 12.68
C ILE A 84 1.99 3.54 12.10
N GLN A 85 2.81 4.17 12.95
CA GLN A 85 3.89 5.04 12.47
C GLN A 85 4.82 4.29 11.52
N ASN A 86 5.29 3.10 11.90
CA ASN A 86 6.16 2.29 11.03
C ASN A 86 5.44 1.88 9.74
N ALA A 87 4.20 1.38 9.84
CA ALA A 87 3.43 0.89 8.70
C ALA A 87 3.14 1.99 7.66
N LYS A 88 2.90 3.23 8.12
CA LYS A 88 2.59 4.36 7.22
C LYS A 88 3.82 5.12 6.75
N THR A 89 4.87 5.24 7.57
CA THR A 89 5.92 6.23 7.31
C THR A 89 7.28 5.65 6.92
N SER A 90 7.52 4.35 7.12
CA SER A 90 8.78 3.72 6.73
C SER A 90 8.96 3.69 5.20
N ARG A 91 7.90 3.40 4.47
CA ARG A 91 7.87 3.42 3.00
C ARG A 91 6.42 3.49 2.50
N PRO A 92 5.83 4.68 2.37
CA PRO A 92 4.39 4.82 2.08
C PRO A 92 4.00 4.36 0.67
N SER A 93 4.96 4.25 -0.27
CA SER A 93 4.70 3.89 -1.67
C SER A 93 4.75 2.38 -1.96
N VAL A 94 4.59 1.52 -0.95
CA VAL A 94 4.54 0.07 -1.13
C VAL A 94 3.16 -0.49 -0.79
N CYS A 95 2.80 -1.60 -1.45
CA CYS A 95 1.49 -2.24 -1.36
C CYS A 95 1.11 -2.77 0.04
N ASN A 96 2.06 -2.86 0.98
CA ASN A 96 1.84 -3.25 2.37
C ASN A 96 1.96 -2.08 3.36
N ALA A 97 2.03 -0.85 2.88
CA ALA A 97 1.88 0.31 3.74
C ALA A 97 0.43 0.42 4.24
N GLU A 98 0.24 0.95 5.44
CA GLU A 98 -1.10 1.20 5.95
C GLU A 98 -1.79 2.31 5.14
N GLU A 99 -3.04 2.08 4.74
CA GLU A 99 -3.87 3.06 4.05
C GLU A 99 -5.08 3.50 4.88
N VAL A 100 -5.56 2.61 5.76
CA VAL A 100 -6.74 2.87 6.59
C VAL A 100 -6.46 2.48 8.05
N CYS A 101 -6.74 3.40 8.96
CA CYS A 101 -6.73 3.19 10.41
C CYS A 101 -8.17 3.17 10.94
N LEU A 102 -8.60 2.04 11.48
CA LEU A 102 -9.90 1.87 12.14
C LEU A 102 -9.70 1.93 13.65
N VAL A 103 -10.41 2.80 14.35
CA VAL A 103 -10.25 2.98 15.80
C VAL A 103 -11.57 2.71 16.50
N HIS A 104 -11.54 1.83 17.51
CA HIS A 104 -12.71 1.56 18.33
C HIS A 104 -13.19 2.83 19.06
N LYS A 105 -14.50 3.09 19.04
CA LYS A 105 -15.10 4.31 19.58
C LYS A 105 -14.73 4.62 21.02
N ASP A 106 -14.59 3.59 21.87
CA ASP A 106 -14.37 3.77 23.31
C ASP A 106 -12.99 4.34 23.63
N ILE A 107 -12.03 4.19 22.72
CA ILE A 107 -10.67 4.74 22.89
C ILE A 107 -10.38 5.91 21.95
N ALA A 108 -11.26 6.19 20.97
CA ALA A 108 -11.02 7.19 19.95
C ALA A 108 -10.69 8.58 20.53
N GLY A 109 -11.40 9.00 21.59
CA GLY A 109 -11.19 10.30 22.25
C GLY A 109 -9.79 10.48 22.84
N GLU A 110 -9.14 9.38 23.25
CA GLU A 110 -7.79 9.39 23.82
C GLU A 110 -6.73 9.09 22.75
N PHE A 111 -7.01 8.14 21.86
CA PHE A 111 -6.06 7.62 20.88
C PHE A 111 -5.81 8.59 19.71
N LEU A 112 -6.86 9.17 19.13
CA LEU A 112 -6.74 10.02 17.95
C LEU A 112 -5.87 11.27 18.18
N PRO A 113 -5.95 11.99 19.33
CA PRO A 113 -5.01 13.07 19.60
C PRO A 113 -3.54 12.62 19.63
N LYS A 114 -3.25 11.43 20.18
CA LYS A 114 -1.90 10.85 20.19
C LYS A 114 -1.45 10.46 18.78
N LEU A 115 -2.35 9.88 17.97
CA LEU A 115 -2.09 9.53 16.57
C LEU A 115 -1.70 10.77 15.76
N LYS A 116 -2.50 11.85 15.89
CA LYS A 116 -2.21 13.12 15.23
C LYS A 116 -0.87 13.70 15.70
N ALA A 117 -0.61 13.73 16.99
CA ALA A 117 0.67 14.21 17.52
C ALA A 117 1.84 13.45 16.90
N ARG A 118 1.78 12.11 16.88
CA ARG A 118 2.84 11.24 16.35
C ARG A 118 3.04 11.37 14.84
N LEU A 119 1.97 11.35 14.05
CA LEU A 119 2.06 11.31 12.59
C LEU A 119 2.13 12.69 11.92
N VAL A 120 1.67 13.72 12.59
CA VAL A 120 1.61 15.07 12.00
C VAL A 120 2.55 16.03 12.74
N ASP A 121 2.31 16.28 14.02
CA ASP A 121 2.95 17.38 14.73
C ASP A 121 4.44 17.10 15.01
N GLU A 122 4.79 15.93 15.53
CA GLU A 122 6.18 15.52 15.83
C GLU A 122 6.99 15.42 14.56
N ARG A 123 6.41 14.88 13.47
CA ARG A 123 7.09 14.79 12.18
C ARG A 123 7.38 16.17 11.58
N ALA A 124 6.41 17.09 11.67
CA ALA A 124 6.62 18.47 11.22
C ALA A 124 7.77 19.15 12.00
N VAL A 125 7.84 18.96 13.32
CA VAL A 125 8.93 19.49 14.17
C VAL A 125 10.28 18.85 13.81
N ALA A 126 10.30 17.57 13.48
CA ALA A 126 11.50 16.84 13.05
C ALA A 126 11.96 17.19 11.62
N GLY A 127 11.20 17.98 10.86
CA GLY A 127 11.46 18.28 9.45
C GLY A 127 11.18 17.13 8.50
N GLU A 128 10.41 16.14 8.96
CA GLU A 128 9.92 15.03 8.15
C GLU A 128 8.57 15.39 7.50
N THR A 129 8.18 14.66 6.45
CA THR A 129 6.88 14.87 5.81
C THR A 129 5.74 14.46 6.77
N PRO A 130 4.86 15.38 7.19
CA PRO A 130 3.68 15.04 7.97
C PRO A 130 2.72 14.14 7.17
N VAL A 131 2.00 13.28 7.87
CA VAL A 131 0.94 12.47 7.26
C VAL A 131 -0.35 13.29 7.17
N GLU A 132 -0.95 13.38 5.99
CA GLU A 132 -2.30 13.89 5.81
C GLU A 132 -3.30 12.90 6.39
N LEU A 133 -4.05 13.30 7.41
CA LEU A 133 -5.12 12.49 7.99
C LEU A 133 -6.44 12.83 7.32
N ARG A 134 -7.06 11.84 6.63
CA ARG A 134 -8.42 11.93 6.08
C ARG A 134 -9.39 11.28 7.04
N LEU A 135 -10.28 12.06 7.61
CA LEU A 135 -11.07 11.72 8.78
C LEU A 135 -12.54 11.53 8.42
N ASP A 136 -13.16 10.44 8.91
CA ASP A 136 -14.61 10.33 8.93
C ASP A 136 -15.22 11.38 9.87
N GLU A 137 -16.53 11.54 9.86
CA GLU A 137 -17.23 12.55 10.66
C GLU A 137 -16.96 12.41 12.18
N ARG A 138 -16.84 11.17 12.66
CA ARG A 138 -16.62 10.88 14.08
C ARG A 138 -15.19 11.21 14.50
N ALA A 139 -14.19 10.89 13.68
CA ALA A 139 -12.81 11.25 13.93
C ALA A 139 -12.59 12.77 13.79
N ALA A 140 -13.22 13.41 12.82
CA ALA A 140 -13.16 14.86 12.61
C ALA A 140 -13.78 15.67 13.77
N ALA A 141 -14.69 15.08 14.54
CA ALA A 141 -15.21 15.67 15.76
C ALA A 141 -14.19 15.68 16.92
N ILE A 142 -13.10 14.89 16.82
CA ILE A 142 -12.11 14.72 17.88
C ILE A 142 -10.80 15.44 17.53
N ILE A 143 -10.33 15.32 16.30
CA ILE A 143 -9.07 15.92 15.82
C ILE A 143 -9.28 16.68 14.51
N PRO A 144 -8.49 17.73 14.23
CA PRO A 144 -8.51 18.39 12.92
C PRO A 144 -7.80 17.53 11.86
N GLY A 145 -8.35 17.55 10.64
CA GLY A 145 -7.79 16.87 9.46
C GLY A 145 -8.63 17.16 8.22
N THR A 146 -8.31 16.52 7.11
CA THR A 146 -9.07 16.61 5.85
C THR A 146 -10.32 15.72 5.96
N PRO A 147 -11.51 16.17 5.59
CA PRO A 147 -12.69 15.31 5.55
C PRO A 147 -12.50 14.15 4.58
N ALA A 148 -12.79 12.92 5.02
CA ALA A 148 -12.75 11.73 4.19
C ALA A 148 -14.07 11.55 3.43
N GLY A 149 -13.97 11.13 2.16
CA GLY A 149 -15.09 10.56 1.40
C GLY A 149 -15.08 9.03 1.47
N GLU A 150 -16.16 8.39 1.02
CA GLU A 150 -16.26 6.90 1.01
C GLU A 150 -15.08 6.24 0.27
N LYS A 151 -14.64 6.85 -0.84
CA LYS A 151 -13.53 6.34 -1.65
C LYS A 151 -12.17 6.35 -0.94
N ASP A 152 -11.99 7.19 0.08
CA ASP A 152 -10.72 7.24 0.81
C ASP A 152 -10.47 5.97 1.61
N PHE A 153 -11.52 5.22 1.95
CA PHE A 153 -11.43 3.93 2.64
C PHE A 153 -11.24 2.73 1.69
N ASP A 154 -11.23 3.00 0.38
CA ASP A 154 -11.01 2.02 -0.70
C ASP A 154 -9.95 2.53 -1.69
N THR A 155 -8.97 3.27 -1.20
CA THR A 155 -7.91 3.88 -2.02
C THR A 155 -6.53 3.49 -1.52
N GLU A 156 -5.70 2.98 -2.44
CA GLU A 156 -4.26 2.83 -2.23
C GLU A 156 -3.61 4.18 -2.55
N PHE A 157 -3.27 4.96 -1.52
CA PHE A 157 -2.71 6.32 -1.69
C PHE A 157 -1.27 6.31 -2.18
N LEU A 158 -0.47 5.32 -1.74
CA LEU A 158 0.97 5.22 -2.02
C LEU A 158 1.78 6.46 -1.61
N ASP A 159 1.28 7.20 -0.63
CA ASP A 159 1.83 8.47 -0.16
C ASP A 159 1.61 8.63 1.36
N TYR A 160 2.10 9.72 1.94
CA TYR A 160 1.89 10.10 3.34
C TYR A 160 0.44 10.58 3.58
N ILE A 161 -0.53 9.73 3.22
CA ILE A 161 -1.96 9.94 3.42
C ILE A 161 -2.53 8.72 4.16
N LEU A 162 -3.32 8.94 5.20
CA LEU A 162 -3.96 7.90 6.01
C LEU A 162 -5.43 8.23 6.21
N ALA A 163 -6.32 7.35 5.76
CA ALA A 163 -7.75 7.44 6.09
C ALA A 163 -7.99 6.91 7.50
N VAL A 164 -8.76 7.63 8.30
CA VAL A 164 -9.03 7.28 9.71
C VAL A 164 -10.54 7.26 9.93
N LYS A 165 -11.03 6.16 10.48
CA LYS A 165 -12.46 5.96 10.77
C LYS A 165 -12.67 5.47 12.19
N VAL A 166 -13.65 6.05 12.89
CA VAL A 166 -14.10 5.55 14.20
C VAL A 166 -15.20 4.53 14.00
N VAL A 167 -15.01 3.33 14.52
CA VAL A 167 -15.92 2.19 14.36
C VAL A 167 -16.46 1.68 15.70
N ASP A 168 -17.61 1.00 15.66
CA ASP A 168 -18.24 0.46 16.88
C ASP A 168 -17.66 -0.89 17.31
N SER A 169 -17.14 -1.66 16.35
CA SER A 169 -16.51 -2.97 16.58
C SER A 169 -15.65 -3.33 15.36
N VAL A 170 -14.98 -4.48 15.43
CA VAL A 170 -14.23 -5.05 14.31
C VAL A 170 -15.14 -5.50 13.14
N ASP A 171 -16.43 -5.69 13.39
CA ASP A 171 -17.40 -6.13 12.38
C ASP A 171 -18.06 -4.95 11.62
N ALA A 172 -17.60 -3.73 11.81
CA ALA A 172 -18.20 -2.49 11.28
C ALA A 172 -17.74 -2.15 9.86
#